data_ce0e8a80931baa086dd1290c63f23d27
#
_entry.id   ce0e8a80931baa086dd1290c63f23d27
#
_cell.length_a   1.000
_cell.length_b   1.000
_cell.length_c   1.000
_cell.angle_alpha   90.00
_cell.angle_beta   90.00
_cell.angle_gamma   90.00
#
_symmetry.space_group_name_H-M   'P 1'
#
loop_
_entity.id
_entity.type
_entity.pdbx_description
1 polymer ?
#
loop_
_entity_poly.entity_id
_entity_poly.type
_entity_poly.pdbx_seq_one_letter_code
_entity_poly.pdbx_strand_id
1 'polypeptide(L)'
;MHKNTSDFFFQIFEKHKIPEVYKGVELKLLNKIDSNVAYTDHSNAIHSVLFVPDYLNPIVDRDVYKIKSVEQFFKGYTIDLRSFKTADAYIKDKFRSNAKGIRRKIRRLETCFSISYKYYYGKIELDEYNRLLDLLYEMIVNRFEQRNEKSHNLPRWEYYKKIYFDLINKKEALLFVVYDEEKPIMISLNNLYNHHLFSSVSSFDTDYAKFSLGSLEIYKKLEWCISNNVISYEMGMGDLTYKKDWSNYIYPFRHHIVYPKRANFNNTLKANLEYIKVSVKEYLFKTFYQKYKNYKESKKSDPEPKVNYKIIEVVTNELPKNKKEINFRENDSYTVLKRLVFDFLYTTSVHKSVVKTFYFPDVNTVLITDEKDNHQVVQFDDDYDLSGKLLITS
;
A
#
# COMPACT_ATOMS: atom_id res chain seq x y z
N MET A 1 -35.00 -7.13 -18.93
CA MET A 1 -33.57 -7.51 -19.01
C MET A 1 -32.88 -7.00 -17.80
N HIS A 2 -32.21 -7.89 -17.06
CA HIS A 2 -31.44 -7.52 -15.87
C HIS A 2 -30.14 -6.87 -16.30
N LYS A 3 -29.66 -5.91 -15.49
CA LYS A 3 -28.34 -5.32 -15.62
C LYS A 3 -27.41 -6.00 -14.63
N ASN A 4 -26.35 -6.62 -15.13
CA ASN A 4 -25.28 -7.21 -14.31
C ASN A 4 -24.12 -6.23 -14.26
N THR A 5 -23.78 -5.76 -13.06
CA THR A 5 -22.62 -4.89 -12.86
C THR A 5 -21.51 -5.70 -12.20
N SER A 6 -20.31 -5.64 -12.75
CA SER A 6 -19.13 -6.32 -12.20
C SER A 6 -17.89 -5.44 -12.29
N ASP A 7 -16.99 -5.65 -11.35
CA ASP A 7 -15.66 -5.07 -11.34
C ASP A 7 -14.69 -6.10 -11.91
N PHE A 8 -14.14 -5.82 -13.10
CA PHE A 8 -13.24 -6.73 -13.81
C PHE A 8 -11.93 -6.94 -13.04
N PHE A 9 -11.36 -5.84 -12.53
CA PHE A 9 -10.10 -5.89 -11.83
C PHE A 9 -10.19 -6.74 -10.55
N PHE A 10 -11.26 -6.55 -9.80
CA PHE A 10 -11.57 -7.35 -8.63
C PHE A 10 -11.81 -8.83 -8.97
N GLN A 11 -12.58 -9.12 -10.04
CA GLN A 11 -12.85 -10.49 -10.47
C GLN A 11 -11.56 -11.23 -10.84
N ILE A 12 -10.68 -10.57 -11.59
CA ILE A 12 -9.42 -11.17 -12.06
C ILE A 12 -8.43 -11.36 -10.90
N PHE A 13 -8.13 -10.30 -10.14
CA PHE A 13 -7.03 -10.34 -9.17
C PHE A 13 -7.42 -10.95 -7.82
N GLU A 14 -8.64 -10.75 -7.34
CA GLU A 14 -9.03 -11.27 -6.02
C GLU A 14 -9.81 -12.59 -6.10
N LYS A 15 -10.59 -12.81 -7.16
CA LYS A 15 -11.39 -14.04 -7.31
C LYS A 15 -10.81 -15.04 -8.30
N HIS A 16 -9.78 -14.67 -9.04
CA HIS A 16 -9.18 -15.49 -10.10
C HIS A 16 -10.23 -15.98 -11.12
N LYS A 17 -11.20 -15.10 -11.45
CA LYS A 17 -12.31 -15.42 -12.35
C LYS A 17 -12.42 -14.37 -13.44
N ILE A 18 -12.53 -14.82 -14.68
CA ILE A 18 -12.91 -13.99 -15.81
C ILE A 18 -14.42 -13.80 -15.74
N PRO A 19 -14.98 -12.57 -15.86
CA PRO A 19 -16.43 -12.36 -15.91
C PRO A 19 -17.09 -13.21 -17.01
N GLU A 20 -18.23 -13.84 -16.69
CA GLU A 20 -18.90 -14.85 -17.52
C GLU A 20 -19.25 -14.39 -18.94
N VAL A 21 -19.39 -13.08 -19.16
CA VAL A 21 -19.70 -12.49 -20.45
C VAL A 21 -18.53 -12.53 -21.45
N TYR A 22 -17.31 -12.82 -21.00
CA TYR A 22 -16.13 -12.90 -21.83
C TYR A 22 -15.71 -14.35 -22.07
N LYS A 23 -15.37 -14.70 -23.31
CA LYS A 23 -14.80 -16.02 -23.67
C LYS A 23 -13.40 -16.24 -23.11
N GLY A 24 -12.71 -15.17 -22.78
CA GLY A 24 -11.35 -15.20 -22.27
C GLY A 24 -10.78 -13.81 -22.14
N VAL A 25 -9.50 -13.74 -21.81
CA VAL A 25 -8.72 -12.51 -21.70
C VAL A 25 -7.40 -12.67 -22.44
N GLU A 26 -7.12 -11.78 -23.34
CA GLU A 26 -5.81 -11.64 -23.95
C GLU A 26 -4.88 -10.89 -23.01
N LEU A 27 -3.82 -11.55 -22.56
CA LEU A 27 -2.76 -11.01 -21.71
C LEU A 27 -1.71 -10.38 -22.62
N LYS A 28 -1.88 -9.11 -22.99
CA LYS A 28 -1.05 -8.43 -23.99
C LYS A 28 0.44 -8.44 -23.65
N LEU A 29 0.77 -8.30 -22.37
CA LEU A 29 2.18 -8.32 -21.94
C LEU A 29 2.83 -9.69 -22.07
N LEU A 30 2.04 -10.77 -22.18
CA LEU A 30 2.51 -12.16 -22.32
C LEU A 30 2.28 -12.75 -23.72
N ASN A 31 1.56 -12.05 -24.58
CA ASN A 31 1.06 -12.58 -25.86
C ASN A 31 0.34 -13.94 -25.69
N LYS A 32 -0.48 -14.05 -24.66
CA LYS A 32 -1.19 -15.28 -24.28
C LYS A 32 -2.68 -14.99 -24.11
N ILE A 33 -3.52 -15.99 -24.42
CA ILE A 33 -4.96 -15.96 -24.14
C ILE A 33 -5.22 -16.87 -22.94
N ASP A 34 -5.92 -16.35 -21.95
CA ASP A 34 -6.49 -17.10 -20.84
C ASP A 34 -7.98 -17.34 -21.13
N SER A 35 -8.37 -18.61 -21.32
CA SER A 35 -9.72 -18.99 -21.70
C SER A 35 -10.65 -19.05 -20.48
N ASN A 36 -11.87 -18.57 -20.63
CA ASN A 36 -12.86 -18.60 -19.58
C ASN A 36 -13.70 -19.89 -19.63
N VAL A 37 -13.39 -20.82 -18.74
CA VAL A 37 -14.17 -22.08 -18.62
C VAL A 37 -15.59 -21.88 -18.10
N ALA A 38 -15.85 -20.74 -17.46
CA ALA A 38 -17.17 -20.36 -16.94
C ALA A 38 -17.97 -19.49 -17.93
N TYR A 39 -17.49 -19.34 -19.18
CA TYR A 39 -18.23 -18.58 -20.20
C TYR A 39 -19.61 -19.19 -20.43
N THR A 40 -20.62 -18.34 -20.34
CA THR A 40 -22.01 -18.72 -20.63
C THR A 40 -22.66 -17.69 -21.54
N ASP A 41 -23.43 -18.14 -22.51
CA ASP A 41 -24.22 -17.27 -23.37
C ASP A 41 -25.48 -16.79 -22.61
N HIS A 42 -25.34 -15.66 -21.92
CA HIS A 42 -26.45 -14.95 -21.29
C HIS A 42 -27.01 -13.89 -22.24
N SER A 43 -27.53 -14.29 -23.39
CA SER A 43 -28.02 -13.43 -24.46
C SER A 43 -29.11 -12.40 -24.04
N ASN A 44 -29.59 -12.47 -22.80
CA ASN A 44 -30.68 -11.63 -22.30
C ASN A 44 -30.26 -10.57 -21.26
N ALA A 45 -28.97 -10.37 -20.98
CA ALA A 45 -28.49 -9.39 -20.00
C ALA A 45 -27.66 -8.27 -20.63
N ILE A 46 -27.70 -7.08 -20.01
CA ILE A 46 -26.72 -6.02 -20.26
C ILE A 46 -25.67 -6.13 -19.15
N HIS A 47 -24.41 -6.29 -19.54
CA HIS A 47 -23.28 -6.35 -18.61
C HIS A 47 -22.54 -5.02 -18.60
N SER A 48 -22.44 -4.42 -17.43
CA SER A 48 -21.72 -3.18 -17.16
C SER A 48 -20.46 -3.53 -16.39
N VAL A 49 -19.31 -3.63 -17.06
CA VAL A 49 -18.05 -4.14 -16.53
C VAL A 49 -17.06 -3.01 -16.37
N LEU A 50 -16.72 -2.68 -15.11
CA LEU A 50 -15.85 -1.58 -14.74
C LEU A 50 -14.39 -2.06 -14.62
N PHE A 51 -13.47 -1.10 -14.68
CA PHE A 51 -12.05 -1.26 -14.36
C PHE A 51 -11.33 -2.34 -15.16
N VAL A 52 -11.59 -2.37 -16.46
CA VAL A 52 -10.85 -3.20 -17.42
C VAL A 52 -9.52 -2.49 -17.74
N PRO A 53 -8.36 -3.02 -17.31
CA PRO A 53 -7.07 -2.40 -17.64
C PRO A 53 -6.71 -2.67 -19.10
N ASP A 54 -5.97 -1.77 -19.74
CA ASP A 54 -5.70 -1.88 -21.18
C ASP A 54 -4.74 -3.02 -21.56
N TYR A 55 -3.95 -3.52 -20.60
CA TYR A 55 -3.05 -4.68 -20.82
C TYR A 55 -3.75 -6.04 -20.67
N LEU A 56 -4.98 -6.06 -20.15
CA LEU A 56 -5.87 -7.23 -20.15
C LEU A 56 -7.05 -6.94 -21.08
N ASN A 57 -7.06 -7.59 -22.24
CA ASN A 57 -8.06 -7.36 -23.26
C ASN A 57 -9.12 -8.47 -23.26
N PRO A 58 -10.31 -8.25 -22.65
CA PRO A 58 -11.36 -9.27 -22.61
C PRO A 58 -11.90 -9.59 -24.01
N ILE A 59 -12.08 -10.86 -24.29
CA ILE A 59 -12.56 -11.39 -25.57
C ILE A 59 -14.07 -11.58 -25.49
N VAL A 60 -14.80 -10.77 -26.27
CA VAL A 60 -16.25 -10.86 -26.40
C VAL A 60 -16.62 -11.73 -27.61
N ASP A 61 -17.63 -12.58 -27.44
CA ASP A 61 -18.25 -13.26 -28.57
C ASP A 61 -19.02 -12.25 -29.44
N ARG A 62 -18.43 -11.87 -30.56
CA ARG A 62 -19.02 -10.87 -31.47
C ARG A 62 -20.22 -11.38 -32.28
N ASP A 63 -20.48 -12.67 -32.28
CA ASP A 63 -21.68 -13.23 -32.89
C ASP A 63 -22.91 -13.09 -31.98
N VAL A 64 -22.65 -13.12 -30.66
CA VAL A 64 -23.67 -13.01 -29.62
C VAL A 64 -23.83 -11.57 -29.11
N TYR A 65 -22.73 -10.84 -28.93
CA TYR A 65 -22.74 -9.55 -28.24
C TYR A 65 -22.18 -8.38 -29.07
N LYS A 66 -22.69 -7.20 -28.74
CA LYS A 66 -22.08 -5.91 -29.07
C LYS A 66 -21.44 -5.34 -27.82
N ILE A 67 -20.35 -4.57 -27.99
CA ILE A 67 -19.63 -3.91 -26.91
C ILE A 67 -19.51 -2.41 -27.20
N LYS A 68 -19.75 -1.60 -26.18
CA LYS A 68 -19.36 -0.19 -26.11
C LYS A 68 -18.37 -0.01 -24.98
N SER A 69 -17.37 0.85 -25.18
CA SER A 69 -16.29 1.08 -24.22
C SER A 69 -16.17 2.57 -23.94
N VAL A 70 -16.05 2.91 -22.65
CA VAL A 70 -15.79 4.28 -22.16
C VAL A 70 -14.49 4.28 -21.41
N GLU A 71 -13.58 5.20 -21.73
CA GLU A 71 -12.37 5.39 -20.93
C GLU A 71 -12.72 6.03 -19.58
N GLN A 72 -12.24 5.43 -18.49
CA GLN A 72 -12.48 5.94 -17.14
C GLN A 72 -11.45 7.01 -16.77
N PHE A 73 -11.86 7.93 -15.92
CA PHE A 73 -11.03 9.06 -15.49
C PHE A 73 -9.78 8.61 -14.73
N PHE A 74 -9.95 7.68 -13.78
CA PHE A 74 -8.83 7.20 -12.98
C PHE A 74 -7.91 6.30 -13.81
N LYS A 75 -6.59 6.54 -13.66
CA LYS A 75 -5.55 5.72 -14.30
C LYS A 75 -5.09 4.61 -13.37
N GLY A 76 -4.60 3.53 -13.96
CA GLY A 76 -3.86 2.48 -13.28
C GLY A 76 -2.36 2.70 -13.40
N TYR A 77 -1.63 2.19 -12.43
CA TYR A 77 -0.19 2.38 -12.29
C TYR A 77 0.48 1.03 -12.10
N THR A 78 1.32 0.64 -13.04
CA THR A 78 2.07 -0.62 -12.96
C THR A 78 3.55 -0.43 -13.27
N ILE A 79 4.35 -1.35 -12.81
CA ILE A 79 5.76 -1.47 -13.12
C ILE A 79 5.89 -2.67 -14.06
N ASP A 80 6.20 -2.42 -15.32
CA ASP A 80 6.56 -3.44 -16.30
C ASP A 80 8.03 -3.83 -16.09
N LEU A 81 8.26 -5.09 -15.74
CA LEU A 81 9.58 -5.64 -15.39
C LEU A 81 10.25 -6.42 -16.52
N ARG A 82 9.58 -6.64 -17.66
CA ARG A 82 10.07 -7.51 -18.74
C ARG A 82 11.45 -7.15 -19.27
N SER A 83 11.83 -5.88 -19.22
CA SER A 83 13.13 -5.39 -19.71
C SER A 83 14.21 -5.35 -18.62
N PHE A 84 13.92 -5.78 -17.39
CA PHE A 84 14.83 -5.63 -16.26
C PHE A 84 15.20 -6.98 -15.63
N LYS A 85 16.50 -7.21 -15.48
CA LYS A 85 17.02 -8.42 -14.85
C LYS A 85 17.17 -8.32 -13.33
N THR A 86 17.16 -7.10 -12.78
CA THR A 86 17.28 -6.83 -11.35
C THR A 86 16.46 -5.62 -10.96
N ALA A 87 15.98 -5.56 -9.70
CA ALA A 87 15.33 -4.37 -9.15
C ALA A 87 16.26 -3.15 -9.18
N ASP A 88 17.56 -3.36 -8.99
CA ASP A 88 18.57 -2.30 -9.10
C ASP A 88 18.66 -1.70 -10.50
N ALA A 89 18.57 -2.52 -11.56
CA ALA A 89 18.52 -2.03 -12.93
C ALA A 89 17.28 -1.16 -13.15
N TYR A 90 16.13 -1.60 -12.64
CA TYR A 90 14.89 -0.84 -12.70
C TYR A 90 14.99 0.52 -12.00
N ILE A 91 15.41 0.56 -10.72
CA ILE A 91 15.48 1.84 -9.99
C ILE A 91 16.54 2.78 -10.57
N LYS A 92 17.61 2.24 -11.14
CA LYS A 92 18.64 3.04 -11.82
C LYS A 92 18.08 3.71 -13.08
N ASP A 93 17.33 2.98 -13.88
CA ASP A 93 16.66 3.50 -15.08
C ASP A 93 15.60 4.55 -14.71
N LYS A 94 14.69 4.21 -13.77
CA LYS A 94 13.55 5.03 -13.40
C LYS A 94 13.93 6.30 -12.64
N PHE A 95 14.82 6.19 -11.65
CA PHE A 95 15.15 7.28 -10.71
C PHE A 95 16.50 7.93 -10.98
N ARG A 96 17.31 7.40 -11.89
CA ARG A 96 18.62 7.94 -12.28
C ARG A 96 19.51 8.23 -11.06
N SER A 97 19.91 9.50 -10.84
CA SER A 97 20.71 9.92 -9.69
C SER A 97 20.05 9.64 -8.34
N ASN A 98 18.71 9.70 -8.27
CA ASN A 98 17.93 9.49 -7.05
C ASN A 98 17.87 8.01 -6.61
N ALA A 99 18.21 7.05 -7.47
CA ALA A 99 18.31 5.63 -7.13
C ALA A 99 19.26 5.36 -5.95
N LYS A 100 20.36 6.14 -5.84
CA LYS A 100 21.28 6.08 -4.70
C LYS A 100 20.57 6.41 -3.38
N GLY A 101 19.63 7.34 -3.42
CA GLY A 101 18.83 7.72 -2.24
C GLY A 101 17.95 6.59 -1.72
N ILE A 102 17.30 5.83 -2.62
CA ILE A 102 16.49 4.67 -2.26
C ILE A 102 17.36 3.60 -1.57
N ARG A 103 18.47 3.21 -2.20
CA ARG A 103 19.39 2.20 -1.63
C ARG A 103 19.97 2.65 -0.29
N ARG A 104 20.28 3.94 -0.13
CA ARG A 104 20.79 4.49 1.12
C ARG A 104 19.78 4.35 2.26
N LYS A 105 18.50 4.62 1.99
CA LYS A 105 17.43 4.47 2.99
C LYS A 105 17.24 3.01 3.41
N ILE A 106 17.27 2.07 2.46
CA ILE A 106 17.18 0.65 2.72
C ILE A 106 18.37 0.18 3.60
N ARG A 107 19.59 0.49 3.16
CA ARG A 107 20.81 0.13 3.96
C ARG A 107 20.79 0.74 5.34
N ARG A 108 20.28 1.98 5.48
CA ARG A 108 20.19 2.65 6.78
C ARG A 108 19.24 1.93 7.71
N LEU A 109 18.07 1.47 7.22
CA LEU A 109 17.18 0.64 8.01
C LEU A 109 17.86 -0.67 8.44
N GLU A 110 18.50 -1.37 7.51
CA GLU A 110 19.22 -2.63 7.77
C GLU A 110 20.45 -2.44 8.69
N THR A 111 21.03 -1.24 8.74
CA THR A 111 22.12 -0.91 9.69
C THR A 111 21.60 -0.60 11.08
N CYS A 112 20.48 0.12 11.17
CA CYS A 112 19.93 0.57 12.44
C CYS A 112 19.15 -0.51 13.19
N PHE A 113 18.63 -1.53 12.47
CA PHE A 113 17.76 -2.56 13.01
C PHE A 113 18.14 -3.95 12.50
N SER A 114 17.71 -4.98 13.21
CA SER A 114 17.90 -6.40 12.84
C SER A 114 16.82 -6.84 11.85
N ILE A 115 16.90 -6.34 10.61
CA ILE A 115 15.85 -6.51 9.59
C ILE A 115 15.94 -7.87 8.92
N SER A 116 14.78 -8.52 8.81
CA SER A 116 14.58 -9.71 7.97
C SER A 116 13.34 -9.60 7.10
N TYR A 117 13.32 -10.36 6.00
CA TYR A 117 12.25 -10.33 5.00
C TYR A 117 11.67 -11.73 4.83
N LYS A 118 10.35 -11.86 4.94
CA LYS A 118 9.67 -13.14 4.76
C LYS A 118 8.58 -13.04 3.69
N TYR A 119 8.58 -14.02 2.82
CA TYR A 119 7.65 -14.13 1.71
C TYR A 119 6.88 -15.44 1.86
N TYR A 120 5.61 -15.35 2.21
CA TYR A 120 4.73 -16.51 2.29
C TYR A 120 4.04 -16.68 0.93
N TYR A 121 4.47 -17.71 0.21
CA TYR A 121 4.00 -18.04 -1.12
C TYR A 121 4.01 -19.55 -1.32
N GLY A 122 2.84 -20.17 -1.26
CA GLY A 122 2.64 -21.62 -1.35
C GLY A 122 2.58 -22.34 -0.01
N LYS A 123 2.98 -21.70 1.11
CA LYS A 123 2.83 -22.28 2.44
C LYS A 123 2.80 -21.20 3.53
N ILE A 124 1.77 -21.26 4.37
CA ILE A 124 1.67 -20.55 5.65
C ILE A 124 0.80 -21.37 6.60
N GLU A 125 1.21 -21.45 7.85
CA GLU A 125 0.39 -22.11 8.91
C GLU A 125 -0.72 -21.15 9.35
N LEU A 126 -1.88 -21.71 9.74
CA LEU A 126 -3.09 -20.93 10.02
C LEU A 126 -2.91 -19.94 11.18
N ASP A 127 -2.23 -20.37 12.25
CA ASP A 127 -2.01 -19.51 13.43
C ASP A 127 -1.13 -18.31 13.07
N GLU A 128 -0.05 -18.53 12.33
CA GLU A 128 0.82 -17.45 11.87
C GLU A 128 0.09 -16.51 10.89
N TYR A 129 -0.73 -17.06 10.01
CA TYR A 129 -1.57 -16.28 9.12
C TYR A 129 -2.52 -15.35 9.90
N ASN A 130 -3.26 -15.91 10.88
CA ASN A 130 -4.19 -15.13 11.68
C ASN A 130 -3.46 -14.04 12.47
N ARG A 131 -2.35 -14.38 13.13
CA ARG A 131 -1.53 -13.42 13.87
C ARG A 131 -1.07 -12.25 12.99
N LEU A 132 -0.57 -12.52 11.79
CA LEU A 132 -0.09 -11.50 10.87
C LEU A 132 -1.23 -10.62 10.33
N LEU A 133 -2.41 -11.19 10.09
CA LEU A 133 -3.55 -10.41 9.64
C LEU A 133 -4.12 -9.50 10.74
N ASP A 134 -4.15 -9.98 11.98
CA ASP A 134 -4.58 -9.16 13.12
C ASP A 134 -3.62 -7.96 13.32
N LEU A 135 -2.30 -8.20 13.24
CA LEU A 135 -1.31 -7.12 13.27
C LEU A 135 -1.44 -6.15 12.09
N LEU A 136 -1.69 -6.66 10.88
CA LEU A 136 -1.93 -5.79 9.71
C LEU A 136 -3.17 -4.92 9.91
N TYR A 137 -4.23 -5.47 10.49
CA TYR A 137 -5.43 -4.71 10.85
C TYR A 137 -5.10 -3.56 11.78
N GLU A 138 -4.40 -3.83 12.88
CA GLU A 138 -3.96 -2.82 13.86
C GLU A 138 -3.08 -1.74 13.21
N MET A 139 -2.12 -2.14 12.38
CA MET A 139 -1.29 -1.17 11.64
C MET A 139 -2.11 -0.27 10.71
N ILE A 140 -3.18 -0.80 10.10
CA ILE A 140 -4.08 0.00 9.24
C ILE A 140 -4.87 0.97 10.11
N VAL A 141 -5.49 0.51 11.20
CA VAL A 141 -6.27 1.35 12.12
C VAL A 141 -5.40 2.49 12.62
N ASN A 142 -4.25 2.19 13.24
CA ASN A 142 -3.34 3.18 13.81
C ASN A 142 -2.89 4.23 12.77
N ARG A 143 -2.57 3.79 11.56
CA ARG A 143 -2.12 4.69 10.49
C ARG A 143 -3.23 5.62 9.99
N PHE A 144 -4.47 5.14 9.90
CA PHE A 144 -5.59 5.94 9.43
C PHE A 144 -6.13 6.89 10.53
N GLU A 145 -6.10 6.46 11.79
CA GLU A 145 -6.41 7.33 12.94
C GLU A 145 -5.44 8.50 13.03
N GLN A 146 -4.12 8.25 12.94
CA GLN A 146 -3.10 9.32 12.92
C GLN A 146 -3.29 10.35 11.79
N ARG A 147 -4.01 9.99 10.71
CA ARG A 147 -4.31 10.87 9.58
C ARG A 147 -5.70 11.48 9.62
N ASN A 148 -6.50 11.09 10.60
CA ASN A 148 -7.93 11.41 10.67
C ASN A 148 -8.64 11.03 9.33
N GLU A 149 -8.33 9.85 8.79
CA GLU A 149 -8.85 9.32 7.52
C GLU A 149 -9.55 7.98 7.76
N LYS A 150 -10.46 7.61 6.85
CA LYS A 150 -11.11 6.29 6.86
C LYS A 150 -10.44 5.36 5.85
N SER A 151 -10.11 4.16 6.28
CA SER A 151 -9.59 3.12 5.38
C SER A 151 -10.72 2.50 4.56
N HIS A 152 -10.50 2.36 3.24
CA HIS A 152 -11.40 1.63 2.35
C HIS A 152 -11.29 0.11 2.47
N ASN A 153 -10.24 -0.40 3.11
CA ASN A 153 -9.99 -1.83 3.26
C ASN A 153 -10.68 -2.43 4.48
N LEU A 154 -10.82 -1.67 5.58
CA LEU A 154 -11.41 -2.16 6.82
C LEU A 154 -12.84 -2.71 6.67
N PRO A 155 -13.76 -2.10 5.90
CA PRO A 155 -15.09 -2.67 5.70
C PRO A 155 -15.10 -4.04 5.02
N ARG A 156 -14.00 -4.43 4.37
CA ARG A 156 -13.84 -5.70 3.67
C ARG A 156 -12.91 -6.67 4.42
N TRP A 157 -12.56 -6.39 5.67
CA TRP A 157 -11.51 -7.11 6.39
C TRP A 157 -11.82 -8.59 6.55
N GLU A 158 -13.03 -8.94 6.97
CA GLU A 158 -13.48 -10.34 7.12
C GLU A 158 -13.41 -11.11 5.78
N TYR A 159 -13.70 -10.43 4.67
CA TYR A 159 -13.54 -11.02 3.37
C TYR A 159 -12.05 -11.33 3.08
N TYR A 160 -11.14 -10.42 3.39
CA TYR A 160 -9.70 -10.65 3.22
C TYR A 160 -9.20 -11.80 4.09
N LYS A 161 -9.55 -11.84 5.37
CA LYS A 161 -9.21 -12.95 6.29
C LYS A 161 -9.66 -14.30 5.73
N LYS A 162 -10.84 -14.36 5.11
CA LYS A 162 -11.40 -15.60 4.57
C LYS A 162 -10.66 -16.09 3.32
N ILE A 163 -10.25 -15.21 2.41
CA ILE A 163 -9.77 -15.65 1.09
C ILE A 163 -8.25 -15.83 1.02
N TYR A 164 -7.47 -14.99 1.71
CA TYR A 164 -6.03 -14.96 1.48
C TYR A 164 -5.28 -16.16 2.01
N PHE A 165 -5.78 -16.86 3.03
CA PHE A 165 -5.18 -18.12 3.50
C PHE A 165 -5.07 -19.13 2.36
N ASP A 166 -6.19 -19.40 1.69
CA ASP A 166 -6.23 -20.32 0.56
C ASP A 166 -5.43 -19.83 -0.64
N LEU A 167 -5.52 -18.54 -0.97
CA LEU A 167 -4.81 -17.96 -2.11
C LEU A 167 -3.29 -18.04 -1.92
N ILE A 168 -2.77 -17.81 -0.72
CA ILE A 168 -1.34 -17.92 -0.42
C ILE A 168 -0.88 -19.36 -0.61
N ASN A 169 -1.61 -20.33 -0.02
CA ASN A 169 -1.26 -21.75 -0.09
C ASN A 169 -1.37 -22.32 -1.53
N LYS A 170 -2.23 -21.74 -2.38
CA LYS A 170 -2.35 -22.07 -3.81
C LYS A 170 -1.36 -21.33 -4.71
N LYS A 171 -0.49 -20.47 -4.17
CA LYS A 171 0.40 -19.59 -4.94
C LYS A 171 -0.34 -18.58 -5.83
N GLU A 172 -1.52 -18.17 -5.42
CA GLU A 172 -2.36 -17.16 -6.06
C GLU A 172 -2.29 -15.80 -5.33
N ALA A 173 -1.63 -15.76 -4.18
CA ALA A 173 -1.32 -14.55 -3.42
C ALA A 173 0.05 -14.65 -2.74
N LEU A 174 0.61 -13.48 -2.43
CA LEU A 174 1.85 -13.30 -1.68
C LEU A 174 1.55 -12.49 -0.43
N LEU A 175 1.89 -13.01 0.74
CA LEU A 175 2.00 -12.23 1.97
C LEU A 175 3.47 -11.91 2.20
N PHE A 176 3.81 -10.61 2.14
CA PHE A 176 5.16 -10.11 2.37
C PHE A 176 5.24 -9.42 3.72
N VAL A 177 6.25 -9.76 4.52
CA VAL A 177 6.45 -9.23 5.87
C VAL A 177 7.91 -8.79 6.04
N VAL A 178 8.09 -7.61 6.62
CA VAL A 178 9.38 -7.10 7.09
C VAL A 178 9.39 -7.18 8.61
N TYR A 179 10.41 -7.78 9.17
CA TYR A 179 10.62 -7.91 10.60
C TYR A 179 11.80 -7.07 11.07
N ASP A 180 11.68 -6.53 12.27
CA ASP A 180 12.81 -6.11 13.11
C ASP A 180 12.90 -7.11 14.27
N GLU A 181 13.92 -7.97 14.25
CA GLU A 181 13.96 -9.18 15.07
C GLU A 181 12.71 -10.05 14.84
N GLU A 182 11.91 -10.30 15.88
CA GLU A 182 10.66 -11.07 15.82
C GLU A 182 9.41 -10.18 15.58
N LYS A 183 9.56 -8.84 15.63
CA LYS A 183 8.44 -7.91 15.46
C LYS A 183 8.17 -7.62 14.00
N PRO A 184 6.98 -7.94 13.46
CA PRO A 184 6.58 -7.43 12.14
C PRO A 184 6.43 -5.91 12.17
N ILE A 185 7.17 -5.23 11.30
CA ILE A 185 7.12 -3.76 11.16
C ILE A 185 6.43 -3.31 9.87
N MET A 186 6.19 -4.24 8.95
CA MET A 186 5.47 -4.02 7.72
C MET A 186 4.86 -5.31 7.23
N ILE A 187 3.60 -5.27 6.82
CA ILE A 187 2.85 -6.42 6.29
C ILE A 187 2.09 -5.99 5.03
N SER A 188 2.13 -6.84 4.01
CA SER A 188 1.49 -6.55 2.72
C SER A 188 0.88 -7.80 2.10
N LEU A 189 -0.41 -7.71 1.75
CA LEU A 189 -1.16 -8.69 0.98
C LEU A 189 -1.15 -8.31 -0.50
N ASN A 190 -0.82 -9.28 -1.34
CA ASN A 190 -0.72 -9.08 -2.78
C ASN A 190 -1.37 -10.26 -3.51
N ASN A 191 -2.12 -9.99 -4.57
CA ASN A 191 -2.71 -11.00 -5.42
C ASN A 191 -1.79 -11.28 -6.62
N LEU A 192 -1.72 -12.53 -7.06
CA LEU A 192 -0.95 -12.93 -8.22
C LEU A 192 -1.87 -13.56 -9.27
N TYR A 193 -1.96 -12.94 -10.44
CA TYR A 193 -2.71 -13.49 -11.57
C TYR A 193 -1.84 -13.50 -12.82
N ASN A 194 -1.62 -14.68 -13.40
CA ASN A 194 -0.88 -14.86 -14.67
C ASN A 194 0.39 -13.98 -14.76
N HIS A 195 1.30 -14.12 -13.78
CA HIS A 195 2.56 -13.36 -13.69
C HIS A 195 2.40 -11.84 -13.48
N HIS A 196 1.25 -11.36 -13.03
CA HIS A 196 1.00 -9.99 -12.61
C HIS A 196 0.77 -9.95 -11.09
N LEU A 197 1.64 -9.28 -10.34
CA LEU A 197 1.48 -9.10 -8.89
C LEU A 197 0.74 -7.80 -8.61
N PHE A 198 -0.41 -7.86 -7.97
CA PHE A 198 -1.20 -6.71 -7.56
C PHE A 198 -1.06 -6.44 -6.06
N SER A 199 -0.62 -5.23 -5.70
CA SER A 199 -0.57 -4.76 -4.32
C SER A 199 -1.96 -4.40 -3.81
N SER A 200 -2.55 -5.27 -3.01
CA SER A 200 -3.94 -5.12 -2.55
C SER A 200 -4.02 -4.30 -1.25
N VAL A 201 -3.37 -4.78 -0.20
CA VAL A 201 -3.41 -4.15 1.13
C VAL A 201 -2.01 -4.13 1.72
N SER A 202 -1.59 -2.97 2.24
CA SER A 202 -0.29 -2.81 2.87
C SER A 202 -0.35 -1.79 4.00
N SER A 203 0.31 -2.10 5.11
CA SER A 203 0.56 -1.13 6.18
C SER A 203 1.88 -1.40 6.88
N PHE A 204 2.33 -0.43 7.66
CA PHE A 204 3.59 -0.49 8.39
C PHE A 204 3.51 0.29 9.70
N ASP A 205 4.39 -0.05 10.62
CA ASP A 205 4.58 0.65 11.89
C ASP A 205 5.11 2.08 11.62
N THR A 206 4.33 3.08 12.01
CA THR A 206 4.61 4.49 11.73
C THR A 206 5.84 5.04 12.45
N ASP A 207 6.33 4.36 13.48
CA ASP A 207 7.58 4.74 14.15
C ASP A 207 8.78 4.67 13.21
N TYR A 208 8.74 3.76 12.23
CA TYR A 208 9.78 3.61 11.19
C TYR A 208 9.60 4.54 9.97
N ALA A 209 8.69 5.53 10.02
CA ALA A 209 8.32 6.35 8.86
C ALA A 209 9.51 7.02 8.16
N LYS A 210 10.52 7.48 8.92
CA LYS A 210 11.73 8.14 8.39
C LYS A 210 12.57 7.24 7.48
N PHE A 211 12.51 5.92 7.69
CA PHE A 211 13.22 4.92 6.89
C PHE A 211 12.54 4.58 5.56
N SER A 212 11.37 5.18 5.27
CA SER A 212 10.66 5.03 4.00
C SER A 212 10.29 3.58 3.66
N LEU A 213 9.66 2.87 4.62
CA LEU A 213 9.21 1.48 4.47
C LEU A 213 8.38 1.23 3.20
N GLY A 214 7.58 2.21 2.74
CA GLY A 214 6.84 2.08 1.49
C GLY A 214 7.74 1.95 0.25
N SER A 215 8.89 2.65 0.20
CA SER A 215 9.86 2.49 -0.89
C SER A 215 10.63 1.18 -0.79
N LEU A 216 10.96 0.76 0.43
CA LEU A 216 11.55 -0.56 0.72
C LEU A 216 10.62 -1.67 0.23
N GLU A 217 9.34 -1.59 0.58
CA GLU A 217 8.32 -2.55 0.17
C GLU A 217 8.30 -2.76 -1.35
N ILE A 218 8.20 -1.66 -2.10
CA ILE A 218 8.18 -1.74 -3.56
C ILE A 218 9.47 -2.38 -4.05
N TYR A 219 10.63 -1.92 -3.60
CA TYR A 219 11.93 -2.43 -4.01
C TYR A 219 12.07 -3.94 -3.75
N LYS A 220 11.73 -4.41 -2.54
CA LYS A 220 11.81 -5.84 -2.16
C LYS A 220 10.80 -6.70 -2.93
N LYS A 221 9.63 -6.16 -3.25
CA LYS A 221 8.67 -6.86 -4.13
C LYS A 221 9.17 -6.94 -5.57
N LEU A 222 9.87 -5.93 -6.08
CA LEU A 222 10.48 -6.03 -7.42
C LEU A 222 11.58 -7.09 -7.45
N GLU A 223 12.42 -7.22 -6.40
CA GLU A 223 13.39 -8.32 -6.29
C GLU A 223 12.68 -9.68 -6.33
N TRP A 224 11.61 -9.84 -5.55
CA TRP A 224 10.82 -11.07 -5.51
C TRP A 224 10.15 -11.35 -6.86
N CYS A 225 9.53 -10.35 -7.49
CA CYS A 225 8.88 -10.49 -8.80
C CYS A 225 9.86 -11.03 -9.85
N ILE A 226 11.03 -10.41 -9.98
CA ILE A 226 12.04 -10.81 -10.96
C ILE A 226 12.53 -12.23 -10.69
N SER A 227 12.79 -12.58 -9.42
CA SER A 227 13.24 -13.93 -9.03
C SER A 227 12.18 -15.01 -9.24
N ASN A 228 10.89 -14.64 -9.32
CA ASN A 228 9.76 -15.57 -9.52
C ASN A 228 9.11 -15.46 -10.91
N ASN A 229 9.78 -14.83 -11.87
CA ASN A 229 9.28 -14.65 -13.25
C ASN A 229 7.94 -13.89 -13.31
N VAL A 230 7.69 -13.00 -12.36
CA VAL A 230 6.55 -12.08 -12.37
C VAL A 230 6.93 -10.89 -13.23
N ILE A 231 6.14 -10.62 -14.26
CA ILE A 231 6.47 -9.63 -15.31
C ILE A 231 6.01 -8.22 -14.99
N SER A 232 5.08 -8.05 -14.08
CA SER A 232 4.61 -6.73 -13.68
C SER A 232 4.20 -6.66 -12.22
N TYR A 233 4.44 -5.49 -11.63
CA TYR A 233 3.95 -5.13 -10.30
C TYR A 233 2.90 -4.03 -10.43
N GLU A 234 1.66 -4.38 -10.15
CA GLU A 234 0.47 -3.54 -10.28
C GLU A 234 0.18 -2.83 -8.95
N MET A 235 0.13 -1.51 -8.98
CA MET A 235 -0.19 -0.68 -7.81
C MET A 235 -1.64 -0.20 -7.79
N GLY A 236 -2.44 -0.59 -8.78
CA GLY A 236 -3.86 -0.26 -8.91
C GLY A 236 -4.12 1.21 -9.22
N MET A 237 -5.39 1.60 -9.11
CA MET A 237 -5.82 2.96 -9.35
C MET A 237 -5.49 3.90 -8.19
N GLY A 238 -5.55 5.19 -8.45
CA GLY A 238 -5.45 6.27 -7.45
C GLY A 238 -4.35 7.28 -7.80
N ASP A 239 -4.64 8.55 -7.56
CA ASP A 239 -3.75 9.66 -7.92
C ASP A 239 -2.75 9.96 -6.79
N LEU A 240 -1.96 8.94 -6.40
CA LEU A 240 -0.92 9.07 -5.38
C LEU A 240 0.44 9.30 -6.06
N THR A 241 1.18 10.29 -5.56
CA THR A 241 2.48 10.71 -6.13
C THR A 241 3.45 9.54 -6.26
N TYR A 242 3.59 8.72 -5.22
CA TYR A 242 4.53 7.59 -5.26
C TYR A 242 4.19 6.58 -6.37
N LYS A 243 2.90 6.38 -6.73
CA LYS A 243 2.51 5.48 -7.83
C LYS A 243 3.02 6.02 -9.17
N LYS A 244 2.90 7.32 -9.40
CA LYS A 244 3.46 7.99 -10.59
C LYS A 244 4.97 7.90 -10.63
N ASP A 245 5.62 8.11 -9.49
CA ASP A 245 7.07 8.10 -9.39
C ASP A 245 7.65 6.70 -9.68
N TRP A 246 7.02 5.65 -9.17
CA TRP A 246 7.49 4.28 -9.33
C TRP A 246 7.06 3.61 -10.62
N SER A 247 5.92 3.95 -11.23
CA SER A 247 5.44 3.27 -12.43
C SER A 247 6.17 3.70 -13.70
N ASN A 248 6.49 2.75 -14.56
CA ASN A 248 6.95 2.99 -15.93
C ASN A 248 5.86 2.72 -16.98
N TYR A 249 4.71 2.20 -16.55
CA TYR A 249 3.55 1.99 -17.38
C TYR A 249 2.28 2.52 -16.69
N ILE A 250 1.70 3.59 -17.23
CA ILE A 250 0.47 4.21 -16.75
C ILE A 250 -0.59 4.00 -17.83
N TYR A 251 -1.72 3.44 -17.43
CA TYR A 251 -2.75 3.02 -18.37
C TYR A 251 -4.14 3.52 -17.97
N PRO A 252 -5.06 3.72 -18.95
CA PRO A 252 -6.46 3.97 -18.69
C PRO A 252 -7.18 2.68 -18.31
N PHE A 253 -8.11 2.76 -17.36
CA PHE A 253 -9.15 1.75 -17.23
C PHE A 253 -10.27 2.03 -18.23
N ARG A 254 -10.95 0.95 -18.64
CA ARG A 254 -12.13 1.02 -19.52
C ARG A 254 -13.35 0.46 -18.81
N HIS A 255 -14.49 1.07 -19.09
CA HIS A 255 -15.79 0.56 -18.70
C HIS A 255 -16.46 -0.04 -19.93
N HIS A 256 -16.71 -1.33 -19.92
CA HIS A 256 -17.36 -2.04 -21.00
C HIS A 256 -18.85 -2.18 -20.74
N ILE A 257 -19.67 -1.85 -21.75
CA ILE A 257 -21.09 -2.14 -21.77
C ILE A 257 -21.31 -3.18 -22.86
N VAL A 258 -21.53 -4.43 -22.45
CA VAL A 258 -21.71 -5.59 -23.31
C VAL A 258 -23.19 -5.95 -23.33
N TYR A 259 -23.78 -6.06 -24.51
CA TYR A 259 -25.22 -6.32 -24.68
C TYR A 259 -25.47 -7.19 -25.91
N PRO A 260 -26.59 -7.95 -25.95
CA PRO A 260 -26.89 -8.87 -27.02
C PRO A 260 -26.96 -8.19 -28.41
N LYS A 261 -26.36 -8.85 -29.40
CA LYS A 261 -26.38 -8.37 -30.81
C LYS A 261 -27.79 -8.34 -31.38
N ARG A 262 -28.61 -9.33 -31.03
CA ARG A 262 -30.00 -9.46 -31.44
C ARG A 262 -30.98 -8.89 -30.42
N ALA A 263 -30.57 -7.82 -29.69
CA ALA A 263 -31.42 -7.15 -28.74
C ALA A 263 -32.58 -6.44 -29.44
N ASN A 264 -33.79 -6.50 -28.84
CA ASN A 264 -34.92 -5.70 -29.27
C ASN A 264 -34.63 -4.20 -29.02
N PHE A 265 -35.47 -3.33 -29.62
CA PHE A 265 -35.31 -1.88 -29.55
C PHE A 265 -35.13 -1.37 -28.10
N ASN A 266 -35.98 -1.85 -27.17
CA ASN A 266 -35.92 -1.43 -25.76
C ASN A 266 -34.61 -1.78 -25.08
N ASN A 267 -34.02 -2.94 -25.38
CA ASN A 267 -32.76 -3.38 -24.79
C ASN A 267 -31.55 -2.63 -25.38
N THR A 268 -31.62 -2.33 -26.68
CA THR A 268 -30.64 -1.46 -27.34
C THR A 268 -30.69 -0.05 -26.76
N LEU A 269 -31.89 0.48 -26.51
CA LEU A 269 -32.07 1.77 -25.86
C LEU A 269 -31.49 1.79 -24.43
N LYS A 270 -31.77 0.76 -23.63
CA LYS A 270 -31.19 0.64 -22.27
C LYS A 270 -29.64 0.59 -22.28
N ALA A 271 -29.03 -0.14 -23.22
CA ALA A 271 -27.58 -0.18 -23.38
C ALA A 271 -27.01 1.19 -23.78
N ASN A 272 -27.70 1.93 -24.65
CA ASN A 272 -27.33 3.29 -25.03
C ASN A 272 -27.43 4.26 -23.83
N LEU A 273 -28.49 4.17 -23.06
CA LEU A 273 -28.69 5.00 -21.86
C LEU A 273 -27.58 4.71 -20.82
N GLU A 274 -27.21 3.43 -20.62
CA GLU A 274 -26.10 3.10 -19.73
C GLU A 274 -24.77 3.66 -20.25
N TYR A 275 -24.52 3.58 -21.56
CA TYR A 275 -23.33 4.16 -22.17
C TYR A 275 -23.28 5.69 -21.96
N ILE A 276 -24.39 6.41 -22.19
CA ILE A 276 -24.48 7.84 -21.97
C ILE A 276 -24.24 8.18 -20.49
N LYS A 277 -24.93 7.46 -19.58
CA LYS A 277 -24.75 7.63 -18.13
C LYS A 277 -23.31 7.50 -17.70
N VAL A 278 -22.60 6.45 -18.15
CA VAL A 278 -21.19 6.23 -17.83
C VAL A 278 -20.33 7.34 -18.44
N SER A 279 -20.57 7.71 -19.69
CA SER A 279 -19.81 8.77 -20.37
C SER A 279 -19.95 10.13 -19.67
N VAL A 280 -21.17 10.50 -19.28
CA VAL A 280 -21.44 11.73 -18.53
C VAL A 280 -20.74 11.68 -17.15
N LYS A 281 -20.83 10.56 -16.46
CA LYS A 281 -20.15 10.38 -15.17
C LYS A 281 -18.64 10.62 -15.30
N GLU A 282 -17.99 9.99 -16.27
CA GLU A 282 -16.54 10.12 -16.48
C GLU A 282 -16.15 11.54 -16.92
N TYR A 283 -16.99 12.19 -17.74
CA TYR A 283 -16.81 13.60 -18.11
C TYR A 283 -16.90 14.53 -16.89
N LEU A 284 -17.88 14.31 -16.01
CA LEU A 284 -18.02 15.09 -14.76
C LEU A 284 -16.83 14.88 -13.84
N PHE A 285 -16.34 13.64 -13.67
CA PHE A 285 -15.12 13.39 -12.93
C PHE A 285 -13.93 14.16 -13.50
N LYS A 286 -13.72 14.09 -14.81
CA LYS A 286 -12.62 14.81 -15.48
C LYS A 286 -12.69 16.32 -15.25
N THR A 287 -13.89 16.90 -15.24
CA THR A 287 -14.10 18.34 -15.15
C THR A 287 -14.04 18.86 -13.71
N PHE A 288 -14.58 18.11 -12.75
CA PHE A 288 -14.81 18.62 -11.39
C PHE A 288 -13.94 17.96 -10.31
N TYR A 289 -13.20 16.90 -10.62
CA TYR A 289 -12.42 16.15 -9.63
C TYR A 289 -11.43 17.03 -8.87
N GLN A 290 -10.71 17.92 -9.56
CA GLN A 290 -9.72 18.79 -8.90
C GLN A 290 -10.40 19.76 -7.91
N LYS A 291 -11.55 20.31 -8.27
CA LYS A 291 -12.34 21.19 -7.38
C LYS A 291 -12.82 20.41 -6.14
N TYR A 292 -13.33 19.21 -6.35
CA TYR A 292 -13.74 18.32 -5.25
C TYR A 292 -12.59 17.95 -4.34
N LYS A 293 -11.43 17.61 -4.90
CA LYS A 293 -10.22 17.27 -4.15
C LYS A 293 -9.78 18.46 -3.28
N ASN A 294 -9.66 19.64 -3.85
CA ASN A 294 -9.30 20.86 -3.13
C ASN A 294 -10.29 21.18 -2.00
N TYR A 295 -11.59 21.03 -2.25
CA TYR A 295 -12.63 21.19 -1.24
C TYR A 295 -12.51 20.16 -0.09
N LYS A 296 -12.20 18.91 -0.41
CA LYS A 296 -11.98 17.87 0.60
C LYS A 296 -10.73 18.14 1.44
N GLU A 297 -9.67 18.62 0.81
CA GLU A 297 -8.42 18.98 1.50
C GLU A 297 -8.61 20.20 2.40
N SER A 298 -9.41 21.20 2.01
CA SER A 298 -9.71 22.37 2.84
C SER A 298 -10.58 22.05 4.07
N LYS A 299 -11.24 20.89 4.09
CA LYS A 299 -12.03 20.39 5.23
C LYS A 299 -11.27 19.44 6.16
N LYS A 300 -10.03 19.12 5.87
CA LYS A 300 -9.22 18.34 6.81
C LYS A 300 -8.97 19.21 8.03
N SER A 301 -9.39 18.71 9.19
CA SER A 301 -9.04 19.30 10.47
C SER A 301 -7.51 19.30 10.63
N ASP A 302 -7.02 20.29 11.36
CA ASP A 302 -5.61 20.33 11.75
C ASP A 302 -5.20 19.02 12.42
N PRO A 303 -3.96 18.56 12.18
CA PRO A 303 -3.45 17.38 12.86
C PRO A 303 -3.51 17.57 14.37
N GLU A 304 -3.64 16.46 15.11
CA GLU A 304 -3.60 16.45 16.58
C GLU A 304 -2.50 17.36 17.14
N PRO A 305 -2.70 17.93 18.33
CA PRO A 305 -1.72 18.80 18.95
C PRO A 305 -0.38 18.08 18.99
N LYS A 306 0.62 18.68 18.34
CA LYS A 306 1.98 18.15 18.35
C LYS A 306 2.47 18.22 19.79
N VAL A 307 2.94 17.09 20.31
CA VAL A 307 3.69 17.08 21.57
C VAL A 307 4.79 18.13 21.45
N ASN A 308 4.78 19.09 22.35
CA ASN A 308 5.79 20.13 22.33
C ASN A 308 7.06 19.62 23.00
N TYR A 309 8.10 19.49 22.20
CA TYR A 309 9.47 19.22 22.64
C TYR A 309 10.44 20.06 21.84
N LYS A 310 11.60 20.31 22.42
CA LYS A 310 12.70 21.01 21.75
C LYS A 310 13.95 20.13 21.79
N ILE A 311 14.65 20.04 20.66
CA ILE A 311 16.00 19.53 20.63
C ILE A 311 16.91 20.68 21.06
N ILE A 312 17.68 20.48 22.12
CA ILE A 312 18.55 21.52 22.68
C ILE A 312 20.01 21.09 22.58
N GLU A 313 20.88 22.06 22.32
CA GLU A 313 22.32 21.89 22.38
C GLU A 313 22.78 22.17 23.80
N VAL A 314 23.03 21.14 24.59
CA VAL A 314 23.52 21.23 25.95
C VAL A 314 24.77 20.37 26.07
N VAL A 315 25.78 20.90 26.71
CA VAL A 315 26.95 20.07 27.07
C VAL A 315 26.51 19.05 28.11
N THR A 316 26.78 17.77 27.89
CA THR A 316 26.29 16.67 28.74
C THR A 316 26.68 16.82 30.22
N ASN A 317 27.74 17.58 30.52
CA ASN A 317 28.19 17.87 31.88
C ASN A 317 27.31 18.91 32.62
N GLU A 318 26.45 19.61 31.90
CA GLU A 318 25.52 20.60 32.48
C GLU A 318 24.15 19.98 32.87
N LEU A 319 23.91 18.72 32.51
CA LEU A 319 22.71 18.00 32.89
C LEU A 319 22.73 17.63 34.39
N PRO A 320 21.55 17.60 35.06
CA PRO A 320 21.45 17.20 36.47
C PRO A 320 22.09 15.82 36.74
N LYS A 321 22.55 15.62 37.99
CA LYS A 321 23.10 14.30 38.40
C LYS A 321 22.00 13.23 38.54
N ASN A 322 20.76 13.63 38.82
CA ASN A 322 19.62 12.75 39.00
C ASN A 322 19.11 12.29 37.63
N LYS A 323 19.59 11.12 37.20
CA LYS A 323 19.15 10.53 35.92
C LYS A 323 18.69 9.09 36.10
N LYS A 324 17.66 8.72 35.34
CA LYS A 324 17.12 7.37 35.26
C LYS A 324 17.33 6.82 33.86
N GLU A 325 17.98 5.65 33.75
CA GLU A 325 18.04 4.94 32.46
C GLU A 325 16.64 4.43 32.11
N ILE A 326 16.21 4.65 30.86
CA ILE A 326 14.92 4.25 30.34
C ILE A 326 15.16 3.29 29.19
N ASN A 327 14.49 2.14 29.22
CA ASN A 327 14.48 1.24 28.06
C ASN A 327 13.29 1.59 27.15
N PHE A 328 13.55 2.33 26.08
CA PHE A 328 12.57 2.71 25.09
C PHE A 328 11.95 1.52 24.33
N ARG A 329 12.51 0.33 24.46
CA ARG A 329 12.09 -0.90 23.77
C ARG A 329 11.03 -1.67 24.56
N GLU A 330 11.08 -1.60 25.90
CA GLU A 330 10.24 -2.41 26.79
C GLU A 330 8.85 -1.77 27.05
N ASN A 331 8.71 -0.49 26.78
CA ASN A 331 7.46 0.22 27.07
C ASN A 331 6.83 0.81 25.81
N ASP A 332 5.80 0.14 25.31
CA ASP A 332 5.05 0.60 24.12
C ASP A 332 4.32 1.95 24.36
N SER A 333 4.15 2.39 25.61
CA SER A 333 3.58 3.71 25.91
C SER A 333 4.51 4.87 25.58
N TYR A 334 5.82 4.66 25.43
CA TYR A 334 6.79 5.72 25.10
C TYR A 334 6.82 6.02 23.58
N THR A 335 5.67 6.27 22.98
CA THR A 335 5.53 6.45 21.53
C THR A 335 6.35 7.61 20.98
N VAL A 336 6.39 8.75 21.71
CA VAL A 336 7.15 9.93 21.30
C VAL A 336 8.65 9.69 21.47
N LEU A 337 9.08 9.15 22.60
CA LEU A 337 10.48 8.82 22.83
C LEU A 337 11.01 7.84 21.79
N LYS A 338 10.27 6.78 21.49
CA LYS A 338 10.63 5.78 20.50
C LYS A 338 10.85 6.41 19.12
N ARG A 339 9.96 7.33 18.70
CA ARG A 339 10.10 8.06 17.44
C ARG A 339 11.36 8.94 17.43
N LEU A 340 11.66 9.62 18.53
CA LEU A 340 12.87 10.45 18.68
C LEU A 340 14.13 9.59 18.62
N VAL A 341 14.16 8.44 19.27
CA VAL A 341 15.26 7.48 19.16
C VAL A 341 15.43 6.99 17.72
N PHE A 342 14.35 6.68 17.02
CA PHE A 342 14.44 6.23 15.63
C PHE A 342 14.93 7.35 14.70
N ASP A 343 14.59 8.60 14.99
CA ASP A 343 15.13 9.76 14.30
C ASP A 343 16.63 9.94 14.54
N PHE A 344 17.10 9.71 15.77
CA PHE A 344 18.50 9.69 16.13
C PHE A 344 19.25 8.57 15.40
N LEU A 345 18.72 7.33 15.41
CA LEU A 345 19.28 6.20 14.65
C LEU A 345 19.40 6.53 13.16
N TYR A 346 18.35 7.13 12.58
CA TYR A 346 18.37 7.53 11.18
C TYR A 346 19.48 8.53 10.89
N THR A 347 19.78 9.44 11.80
CA THR A 347 20.80 10.48 11.62
C THR A 347 22.19 9.94 11.79
N THR A 348 22.44 9.18 12.86
CA THR A 348 23.76 8.66 13.24
C THR A 348 24.15 7.39 12.49
N SER A 349 23.17 6.63 11.96
CA SER A 349 23.38 5.34 11.30
C SER A 349 24.04 4.30 12.20
N VAL A 350 23.71 4.28 13.49
CA VAL A 350 24.13 3.27 14.46
C VAL A 350 23.04 2.24 14.67
N HIS A 351 23.39 1.05 15.16
CA HIS A 351 22.42 0.02 15.48
C HIS A 351 21.70 0.33 16.79
N LYS A 352 20.40 0.00 16.87
CA LYS A 352 19.57 0.26 18.05
C LYS A 352 20.12 -0.30 19.35
N SER A 353 20.93 -1.40 19.29
CA SER A 353 21.47 -2.07 20.47
C SER A 353 22.48 -1.22 21.25
N VAL A 354 23.19 -0.30 20.60
CA VAL A 354 24.21 0.55 21.22
C VAL A 354 23.67 1.89 21.70
N VAL A 355 22.37 2.16 21.50
CA VAL A 355 21.75 3.40 21.96
C VAL A 355 21.19 3.25 23.35
N LYS A 356 21.52 4.21 24.22
CA LYS A 356 21.00 4.37 25.58
C LYS A 356 20.18 5.64 25.70
N THR A 357 19.16 5.60 26.52
CA THR A 357 18.30 6.74 26.84
C THR A 357 18.24 6.99 28.32
N PHE A 358 18.47 8.25 28.73
CA PHE A 358 18.44 8.68 30.12
C PHE A 358 17.44 9.80 30.30
N TYR A 359 16.54 9.67 31.26
CA TYR A 359 15.58 10.69 31.62
C TYR A 359 16.04 11.46 32.86
N PHE A 360 15.90 12.77 32.82
CA PHE A 360 16.20 13.73 33.88
C PHE A 360 14.88 14.35 34.36
N PRO A 361 14.27 13.82 35.44
CA PRO A 361 12.96 14.27 35.90
C PRO A 361 12.93 15.76 36.30
N ASP A 362 14.01 16.25 36.89
CA ASP A 362 14.09 17.61 37.43
C ASP A 362 13.97 18.70 36.34
N VAL A 363 14.23 18.35 35.07
CA VAL A 363 14.18 19.30 33.94
C VAL A 363 13.36 18.76 32.75
N ASN A 364 12.57 17.71 32.97
CA ASN A 364 11.77 17.00 31.96
C ASN A 364 12.51 16.78 30.61
N THR A 365 13.71 16.24 30.71
CA THR A 365 14.64 16.15 29.60
C THR A 365 15.08 14.70 29.37
N VAL A 366 15.28 14.31 28.11
CA VAL A 366 15.84 13.00 27.73
C VAL A 366 17.16 13.19 27.00
N LEU A 367 18.17 12.46 27.40
CA LEU A 367 19.43 12.28 26.66
C LEU A 367 19.38 10.94 25.89
N ILE A 368 19.54 11.01 24.59
CA ILE A 368 19.74 9.87 23.71
C ILE A 368 21.21 9.86 23.32
N THR A 369 21.91 8.75 23.54
CA THR A 369 23.36 8.67 23.27
C THR A 369 23.74 7.29 22.74
N ASP A 370 24.87 7.22 22.03
CA ASP A 370 25.49 5.98 21.57
C ASP A 370 26.91 5.81 22.12
N GLU A 371 27.56 4.71 21.76
CA GLU A 371 28.95 4.40 22.19
C GLU A 371 30.02 5.25 21.49
N LYS A 372 29.63 6.07 20.50
CA LYS A 372 30.55 6.95 19.74
C LYS A 372 30.44 8.41 20.16
N ASP A 373 29.87 8.67 21.34
CA ASP A 373 29.61 10.01 21.86
C ASP A 373 28.67 10.87 21.00
N ASN A 374 27.96 10.27 20.01
CA ASN A 374 26.84 10.99 19.42
C ASN A 374 25.74 11.11 20.47
N HIS A 375 25.20 12.30 20.62
CA HIS A 375 24.12 12.52 21.58
C HIS A 375 23.10 13.51 21.04
N GLN A 376 21.86 13.41 21.56
CA GLN A 376 20.76 14.32 21.32
C GLN A 376 20.04 14.53 22.64
N VAL A 377 19.87 15.80 23.01
CA VAL A 377 19.11 16.19 24.20
C VAL A 377 17.76 16.73 23.77
N VAL A 378 16.70 16.17 24.35
CA VAL A 378 15.33 16.53 24.03
C VAL A 378 14.65 16.98 25.32
N GLN A 379 14.24 18.24 25.36
CA GLN A 379 13.46 18.80 26.46
C GLN A 379 11.99 18.77 26.08
N PHE A 380 11.17 18.13 26.92
CA PHE A 380 9.71 18.17 26.80
C PHE A 380 9.14 19.37 27.54
N ASP A 381 8.04 19.91 27.06
CA ASP A 381 7.30 20.92 27.83
C ASP A 381 6.74 20.29 29.13
N ASP A 382 6.64 21.05 30.19
CA ASP A 382 6.28 20.54 31.52
C ASP A 382 4.90 19.86 31.59
N ASP A 383 4.04 20.14 30.62
CA ASP A 383 2.70 19.55 30.50
C ASP A 383 2.67 18.15 29.87
N TYR A 384 3.80 17.63 29.38
CA TYR A 384 3.84 16.37 28.63
C TYR A 384 4.78 15.33 29.26
N ASP A 385 4.33 14.08 29.28
CA ASP A 385 5.18 12.93 29.66
C ASP A 385 5.93 12.34 28.46
N LEU A 386 6.74 11.32 28.71
CA LEU A 386 7.50 10.61 27.68
C LEU A 386 6.64 9.85 26.66
N SER A 387 5.37 9.64 26.93
CA SER A 387 4.41 9.07 26.00
C SER A 387 3.79 10.12 25.07
N GLY A 388 4.01 11.40 25.39
CA GLY A 388 3.37 12.53 24.71
C GLY A 388 1.95 12.78 25.18
N LYS A 389 1.57 12.26 26.33
CA LYS A 389 0.28 12.56 26.96
C LYS A 389 0.42 13.80 27.84
N LEU A 390 -0.61 14.65 27.81
CA LEU A 390 -0.75 15.76 28.76
C LEU A 390 -0.73 15.19 30.19
N LEU A 391 0.17 15.70 31.02
CA LEU A 391 0.15 15.50 32.47
C LEU A 391 -1.04 16.29 32.99
N ILE A 392 -2.17 15.63 33.20
CA ILE A 392 -3.31 16.27 33.86
C ILE A 392 -2.86 16.54 35.29
N THR A 393 -2.52 17.80 35.58
CA THR A 393 -2.33 18.25 36.95
C THR A 393 -3.70 18.15 37.65
N SER A 394 -3.84 17.13 38.52
CA SER A 394 -4.97 16.93 39.40
C SER A 394 -5.06 18.04 40.43
#